data_6be10687abbe6ac9de4001b66fc08b96
#
_entry.id   6be10687abbe6ac9de4001b66fc08b96
#
_cell.length_a   1.000
_cell.length_b   1.000
_cell.length_c   1.000
_cell.angle_alpha   90.00
_cell.angle_beta   90.00
_cell.angle_gamma   90.00
#
_symmetry.space_group_name_H-M   'P 1'
#
loop_
_entity.id
_entity.type
_entity.pdbx_description
1 polymer ?
#
loop_
_entity_poly.entity_id
_entity_poly.type
_entity_poly.pdbx_seq_one_letter_code
_entity_poly.pdbx_strand_id
1 'polypeptide(L)'
;MENYLKLVWRAKRGDVDAFAQLYAGIYEDMYRFALYTLRNASDAEDAVSDAVTDAFASVKKLRSEEAFKSWIFRILSNKCKDKLREYAGKNETGIEDTEEIACDSGPEMTECIQIRKLFFELADEERLIISLHQFAGYTSREIAEILHMNENTVRSKESRALKKMEQQLQ
;
A
#
# COMPACT_ATOMS: atom_id res chain seq x y z
N MET A 1 16.85 -12.14 9.38
CA MET A 1 15.59 -12.66 9.93
C MET A 1 15.57 -12.62 11.46
N GLU A 2 16.56 -13.17 12.15
CA GLU A 2 16.62 -13.20 13.62
C GLU A 2 16.61 -11.80 14.26
N ASN A 3 17.28 -10.80 13.66
CA ASN A 3 17.30 -9.43 14.15
C ASN A 3 15.93 -8.73 14.02
N TYR A 4 15.19 -9.00 12.94
CA TYR A 4 13.86 -8.43 12.70
C TYR A 4 12.84 -8.91 13.76
N LEU A 5 12.77 -10.19 14.02
CA LEU A 5 11.86 -10.75 15.03
C LEU A 5 12.17 -10.22 16.43
N LYS A 6 13.47 -10.04 16.77
CA LYS A 6 13.88 -9.40 18.02
C LYS A 6 13.41 -7.96 18.12
N LEU A 7 13.47 -7.19 17.03
CA LEU A 7 12.94 -5.82 17.00
C LEU A 7 11.43 -5.80 17.24
N VAL A 8 10.67 -6.68 16.58
CA VAL A 8 9.22 -6.78 16.79
C VAL A 8 8.88 -7.13 18.23
N TRP A 9 9.59 -8.11 18.80
CA TRP A 9 9.42 -8.50 20.21
C TRP A 9 9.69 -7.35 21.18
N ARG A 10 10.74 -6.53 20.94
CA ARG A 10 11.05 -5.35 21.74
C ARG A 10 9.98 -4.26 21.57
N ALA A 11 9.54 -4.00 20.35
CA ALA A 11 8.48 -3.03 20.06
C ALA A 11 7.17 -3.40 20.77
N LYS A 12 6.79 -4.67 20.79
CA LYS A 12 5.62 -5.17 21.55
C LYS A 12 5.72 -4.90 23.07
N ARG A 13 6.91 -4.71 23.58
CA ARG A 13 7.18 -4.37 25.00
C ARG A 13 7.28 -2.88 25.27
N GLY A 14 7.05 -2.05 24.25
CA GLY A 14 7.04 -0.61 24.36
C GLY A 14 8.38 0.06 24.05
N ASP A 15 9.31 -0.68 23.45
CA ASP A 15 10.58 -0.12 22.98
C ASP A 15 10.34 0.73 21.73
N VAL A 16 10.39 2.06 21.89
CA VAL A 16 10.15 3.04 20.83
C VAL A 16 11.21 2.97 19.75
N ASP A 17 12.47 2.78 20.12
CA ASP A 17 13.59 2.72 19.17
C ASP A 17 13.48 1.47 18.29
N ALA A 18 13.08 0.34 18.86
CA ALA A 18 12.83 -0.87 18.11
C ALA A 18 11.69 -0.70 17.09
N PHE A 19 10.60 -0.05 17.50
CA PHE A 19 9.49 0.26 16.58
C PHE A 19 9.93 1.23 15.46
N ALA A 20 10.69 2.27 15.80
CA ALA A 20 11.22 3.22 14.83
C ALA A 20 12.11 2.55 13.77
N GLN A 21 12.97 1.61 14.18
CA GLN A 21 13.80 0.82 13.25
C GLN A 21 12.96 -0.06 12.32
N LEU A 22 11.92 -0.71 12.84
CA LEU A 22 10.98 -1.49 12.03
C LEU A 22 10.28 -0.62 11.01
N TYR A 23 9.77 0.53 11.44
CA TYR A 23 9.11 1.50 10.57
C TYR A 23 10.04 2.03 9.48
N ALA A 24 11.25 2.45 9.83
CA ALA A 24 12.24 2.93 8.88
C ALA A 24 12.52 1.89 7.76
N GLY A 25 12.51 0.60 8.10
CA GLY A 25 12.73 -0.47 7.14
C GLY A 25 11.58 -0.73 6.17
N ILE A 26 10.38 -0.21 6.43
CA ILE A 26 9.19 -0.44 5.60
C ILE A 26 8.52 0.85 5.11
N TYR A 27 9.02 2.02 5.53
CA TYR A 27 8.41 3.33 5.23
C TYR A 27 8.23 3.55 3.73
N GLU A 28 9.26 3.28 2.94
CA GLU A 28 9.25 3.51 1.50
C GLU A 28 8.17 2.65 0.81
N ASP A 29 8.06 1.37 1.19
CA ASP A 29 7.01 0.49 0.69
C ASP A 29 5.62 0.97 1.10
N MET A 30 5.45 1.44 2.34
CA MET A 30 4.18 1.98 2.85
C MET A 30 3.78 3.25 2.10
N TYR A 31 4.72 4.18 1.91
CA TYR A 31 4.47 5.43 1.20
C TYR A 31 4.13 5.18 -0.27
N ARG A 32 4.91 4.37 -0.98
CA ARG A 32 4.61 3.99 -2.37
C ARG A 32 3.24 3.33 -2.50
N PHE A 33 2.92 2.39 -1.61
CA PHE A 33 1.60 1.78 -1.59
C PHE A 33 0.48 2.81 -1.46
N ALA A 34 0.56 3.72 -0.48
CA ALA A 34 -0.44 4.75 -0.25
C ALA A 34 -0.53 5.73 -1.43
N LEU A 35 0.62 6.17 -1.96
CA LEU A 35 0.71 7.11 -3.07
C LEU A 35 0.06 6.58 -4.34
N TYR A 36 0.39 5.34 -4.72
CA TYR A 36 -0.21 4.70 -5.90
C TYR A 36 -1.70 4.37 -5.71
N THR A 37 -2.11 4.10 -4.48
CA THR A 37 -3.52 3.84 -4.17
C THR A 37 -4.34 5.12 -4.20
N LEU A 38 -3.88 6.20 -3.55
CA LEU A 38 -4.63 7.43 -3.35
C LEU A 38 -4.43 8.46 -4.47
N ARG A 39 -3.31 8.40 -5.19
CA ARG A 39 -2.96 9.37 -6.25
C ARG A 39 -2.79 10.81 -5.73
N ASN A 40 -2.51 10.96 -4.46
CA ASN A 40 -2.33 12.23 -3.78
C ASN A 40 -1.23 12.09 -2.74
N ALA A 41 -0.15 12.88 -2.89
CA ALA A 41 1.03 12.78 -2.05
C ALA A 41 0.72 13.18 -0.58
N SER A 42 -0.02 14.26 -0.38
CA SER A 42 -0.40 14.73 0.96
C SER A 42 -1.27 13.71 1.69
N ASP A 43 -2.29 13.18 1.01
CA ASP A 43 -3.15 12.14 1.60
C ASP A 43 -2.41 10.81 1.83
N ALA A 44 -1.40 10.50 1.01
CA ALA A 44 -0.55 9.33 1.22
C ALA A 44 0.31 9.48 2.48
N GLU A 45 0.93 10.65 2.68
CA GLU A 45 1.68 10.96 3.90
C GLU A 45 0.80 10.90 5.15
N ASP A 46 -0.39 11.49 5.09
CA ASP A 46 -1.38 11.46 6.17
C ASP A 46 -1.80 10.02 6.49
N ALA A 47 -2.14 9.22 5.47
CA ALA A 47 -2.54 7.83 5.67
C ALA A 47 -1.43 6.98 6.31
N VAL A 48 -0.17 7.18 5.89
CA VAL A 48 0.99 6.50 6.49
C VAL A 48 1.20 6.95 7.93
N SER A 49 1.15 8.25 8.21
CA SER A 49 1.31 8.81 9.56
C SER A 49 0.24 8.28 10.51
N ASP A 50 -1.02 8.27 10.09
CA ASP A 50 -2.14 7.73 10.86
C ASP A 50 -1.98 6.24 11.11
N ALA A 51 -1.58 5.48 10.08
CA ALA A 51 -1.35 4.03 10.20
C ALA A 51 -0.24 3.69 11.18
N VAL A 52 0.86 4.46 11.15
CA VAL A 52 2.00 4.28 12.07
C VAL A 52 1.62 4.60 13.51
N THR A 53 0.84 5.67 13.71
CA THR A 53 0.31 6.06 15.02
C THR A 53 -0.57 4.96 15.61
N ASP A 54 -1.52 4.45 14.83
CA ASP A 54 -2.41 3.36 15.26
C ASP A 54 -1.62 2.05 15.48
N ALA A 55 -0.63 1.77 14.64
CA ALA A 55 0.24 0.62 14.79
C ALA A 55 1.06 0.71 16.08
N PHE A 56 1.68 1.83 16.38
CA PHE A 56 2.44 2.03 17.61
C PHE A 56 1.57 1.84 18.85
N ALA A 57 0.36 2.43 18.85
CA ALA A 57 -0.57 2.30 19.95
C ALA A 57 -1.06 0.86 20.19
N SER A 58 -1.11 0.04 19.14
CA SER A 58 -1.69 -1.32 19.18
C SER A 58 -0.70 -2.46 18.99
N VAL A 59 0.60 -2.19 18.81
CA VAL A 59 1.63 -3.23 18.56
C VAL A 59 1.70 -4.31 19.65
N LYS A 60 1.35 -3.96 20.88
CA LYS A 60 1.26 -4.92 22.00
C LYS A 60 0.22 -6.02 21.77
N LYS A 61 -0.79 -5.79 20.92
CA LYS A 61 -1.84 -6.75 20.59
C LYS A 61 -1.48 -7.68 19.42
N LEU A 62 -0.34 -7.44 18.78
CA LEU A 62 0.14 -8.29 17.69
C LEU A 62 0.36 -9.72 18.19
N ARG A 63 -0.28 -10.69 17.54
CA ARG A 63 -0.27 -12.08 17.98
C ARG A 63 1.05 -12.80 17.67
N SER A 64 1.64 -12.53 16.49
CA SER A 64 2.87 -13.18 16.02
C SER A 64 3.82 -12.11 15.50
N GLU A 65 5.10 -12.24 15.81
CA GLU A 65 6.16 -11.34 15.35
C GLU A 65 6.32 -11.36 13.83
N GLU A 66 6.12 -12.51 13.20
CA GLU A 66 6.20 -12.68 11.75
C GLU A 66 5.10 -11.92 11.01
N ALA A 67 3.97 -11.70 11.68
CA ALA A 67 2.82 -11.01 11.11
C ALA A 67 2.94 -9.47 11.11
N PHE A 68 4.03 -8.88 11.64
CA PHE A 68 4.14 -7.43 11.81
C PHE A 68 3.94 -6.67 10.49
N LYS A 69 4.62 -7.09 9.41
CA LYS A 69 4.49 -6.42 8.11
C LYS A 69 3.06 -6.49 7.57
N SER A 70 2.44 -7.68 7.53
CA SER A 70 1.07 -7.84 7.05
C SER A 70 0.06 -7.09 7.92
N TRP A 71 0.29 -7.05 9.21
CA TRP A 71 -0.58 -6.37 10.16
C TRP A 71 -0.54 -4.84 9.98
N ILE A 72 0.64 -4.21 9.84
CA ILE A 72 0.72 -2.76 9.65
C ILE A 72 0.18 -2.33 8.29
N PHE A 73 0.41 -3.12 7.23
CA PHE A 73 -0.19 -2.86 5.92
C PHE A 73 -1.71 -3.04 5.90
N ARG A 74 -2.28 -3.91 6.74
CA ARG A 74 -3.73 -3.98 6.94
C ARG A 74 -4.27 -2.69 7.53
N ILE A 75 -3.58 -2.11 8.53
CA ILE A 75 -3.95 -0.81 9.10
C ILE A 75 -3.90 0.27 8.02
N LEU A 76 -2.79 0.34 7.26
CA LEU A 76 -2.62 1.31 6.18
C LEU A 76 -3.69 1.15 5.08
N SER A 77 -3.99 -0.09 4.66
CA SER A 77 -5.04 -0.36 3.67
C SER A 77 -6.40 0.15 4.11
N ASN A 78 -6.73 0.04 5.39
CA ASN A 78 -7.97 0.58 5.93
C ASN A 78 -7.99 2.11 5.86
N LYS A 79 -6.88 2.79 6.21
CA LYS A 79 -6.76 4.25 6.07
C LYS A 79 -6.94 4.69 4.62
N CYS A 80 -6.29 4.01 3.66
CA CYS A 80 -6.47 4.30 2.24
C CYS A 80 -7.91 4.08 1.76
N LYS A 81 -8.57 3.00 2.21
CA LYS A 81 -9.99 2.75 1.88
C LYS A 81 -10.90 3.86 2.40
N ASP A 82 -10.67 4.35 3.60
CA ASP A 82 -11.47 5.42 4.19
C ASP A 82 -11.30 6.72 3.39
N LYS A 83 -10.07 7.05 2.98
CA LYS A 83 -9.80 8.19 2.08
C LYS A 83 -10.49 8.04 0.72
N LEU A 84 -10.43 6.87 0.09
CA LEU A 84 -11.12 6.62 -1.18
C LEU A 84 -12.65 6.76 -1.05
N ARG A 85 -13.24 6.39 0.08
CA ARG A 85 -14.66 6.62 0.37
C ARG A 85 -14.99 8.10 0.52
N GLU A 86 -14.10 8.88 1.16
CA GLU A 86 -14.25 10.33 1.25
C GLU A 86 -14.26 11.00 -0.12
N TYR A 87 -13.34 10.59 -1.03
CA TYR A 87 -13.31 11.08 -2.41
C TYR A 87 -14.60 10.77 -3.16
N ALA A 88 -15.11 9.54 -3.05
CA ALA A 88 -16.35 9.15 -3.69
C ALA A 88 -17.56 9.96 -3.16
N GLY A 89 -17.58 10.28 -1.88
CA GLY A 89 -18.64 11.09 -1.25
C GLY A 89 -18.62 12.57 -1.65
N LYS A 90 -17.45 13.10 -2.04
CA LYS A 90 -17.29 14.52 -2.42
C LYS A 90 -17.30 14.74 -3.94
N ASN A 91 -17.43 13.70 -4.76
CA ASN A 91 -17.14 13.73 -6.19
C ASN A 91 -15.75 14.31 -6.53
N GLU A 92 -14.84 14.27 -5.57
CA GLU A 92 -13.46 14.67 -5.75
C GLU A 92 -12.69 13.46 -6.26
N THR A 93 -12.14 13.56 -7.47
CA THR A 93 -11.03 12.70 -7.85
C THR A 93 -9.80 13.29 -7.15
N GLY A 94 -9.13 12.53 -6.31
CA GLY A 94 -7.88 12.95 -5.63
C GLY A 94 -6.70 13.15 -6.61
N ILE A 95 -6.99 13.76 -7.75
CA ILE A 95 -6.03 14.02 -8.83
C ILE A 95 -5.35 15.36 -8.51
N GLU A 96 -4.39 15.33 -7.60
CA GLU A 96 -3.28 16.25 -7.71
C GLU A 96 -2.34 15.70 -8.78
N ASP A 97 -1.79 16.59 -9.61
CA ASP A 97 -0.81 16.22 -10.62
C ASP A 97 0.32 15.41 -9.98
N THR A 98 0.31 14.12 -10.24
CA THR A 98 1.32 13.18 -9.73
C THR A 98 2.63 13.29 -10.52
N GLU A 99 2.99 14.49 -10.98
CA GLU A 99 4.29 14.78 -11.61
C GLU A 99 5.47 14.48 -10.66
N GLU A 100 5.22 14.50 -9.34
CA GLU A 100 6.23 14.19 -8.33
C GLU A 100 6.50 12.68 -8.13
N ILE A 101 5.71 11.79 -8.73
CA ILE A 101 6.07 10.37 -8.70
C ILE A 101 7.21 10.17 -9.70
N ALA A 102 8.44 10.37 -9.23
CA ALA A 102 9.63 10.28 -10.06
C ALA A 102 9.72 8.93 -10.78
N CYS A 103 9.60 8.98 -12.11
CA CYS A 103 10.22 7.95 -12.94
C CYS A 103 11.69 8.33 -13.05
N ASP A 104 12.60 7.41 -12.76
CA ASP A 104 14.03 7.64 -12.94
C ASP A 104 14.31 8.15 -14.35
N SER A 105 15.14 9.19 -14.45
CA SER A 105 15.51 9.82 -15.72
C SER A 105 16.33 8.84 -16.54
N GLY A 106 15.70 8.24 -17.58
CA GLY A 106 16.33 7.29 -18.47
C GLY A 106 15.53 7.08 -19.76
N PRO A 107 16.03 6.34 -20.73
CA PRO A 107 15.32 6.05 -21.99
C PRO A 107 13.99 5.29 -21.78
N GLU A 108 13.79 4.66 -20.63
CA GLU A 108 12.56 3.97 -20.23
C GLU A 108 11.51 4.91 -19.59
N MET A 109 11.80 6.22 -19.49
CA MET A 109 10.92 7.19 -18.83
C MET A 109 9.54 7.28 -19.51
N THR A 110 9.49 7.19 -20.84
CA THR A 110 8.23 7.27 -21.59
C THR A 110 7.32 6.08 -21.28
N GLU A 111 7.88 4.86 -21.22
CA GLU A 111 7.13 3.65 -20.89
C GLU A 111 6.65 3.68 -19.43
N CYS A 112 7.49 4.14 -18.52
CA CYS A 112 7.14 4.30 -17.10
C CYS A 112 5.97 5.27 -16.94
N ILE A 113 5.98 6.40 -17.61
CA ILE A 113 4.88 7.39 -17.59
C ILE A 113 3.60 6.77 -18.16
N GLN A 114 3.69 6.03 -19.25
CA GLN A 114 2.54 5.38 -19.88
C GLN A 114 1.92 4.31 -18.98
N ILE A 115 2.75 3.42 -18.41
CA ILE A 115 2.31 2.39 -17.46
C ILE A 115 1.63 3.03 -16.26
N ARG A 116 2.22 4.08 -15.69
CA ARG A 116 1.65 4.81 -14.55
C ARG A 116 0.29 5.43 -14.88
N LYS A 117 0.15 6.04 -16.06
CA LYS A 117 -1.12 6.60 -16.52
C LYS A 117 -2.21 5.52 -16.59
N LEU A 118 -1.90 4.39 -17.21
CA LEU A 118 -2.82 3.27 -17.31
C LEU A 118 -3.19 2.68 -15.94
N PHE A 119 -2.21 2.60 -15.04
CA PHE A 119 -2.44 2.17 -13.67
C PHE A 119 -3.43 3.09 -12.94
N PHE A 120 -3.32 4.40 -13.14
CA PHE A 120 -4.22 5.38 -12.53
C PHE A 120 -5.62 5.43 -13.16
N GLU A 121 -5.81 4.83 -14.33
CA GLU A 121 -7.13 4.64 -14.95
C GLU A 121 -7.87 3.40 -14.42
N LEU A 122 -7.21 2.55 -13.64
CA LEU A 122 -7.84 1.41 -12.99
C LEU A 122 -8.84 1.85 -11.91
N ALA A 123 -9.83 0.99 -11.64
CA ALA A 123 -10.72 1.19 -10.51
C ALA A 123 -9.94 1.16 -9.17
N ASP A 124 -10.41 1.88 -8.17
CA ASP A 124 -9.77 2.01 -6.87
C ASP A 124 -9.40 0.67 -6.23
N GLU A 125 -10.32 -0.30 -6.32
CA GLU A 125 -10.11 -1.63 -5.76
C GLU A 125 -9.06 -2.44 -6.54
N GLU A 126 -9.00 -2.27 -7.86
CA GLU A 126 -7.98 -2.89 -8.71
C GLU A 126 -6.59 -2.32 -8.40
N ARG A 127 -6.49 -0.98 -8.26
CA ARG A 127 -5.24 -0.33 -7.84
C ARG A 127 -4.78 -0.82 -6.47
N LEU A 128 -5.70 -0.91 -5.52
CA LEU A 128 -5.40 -1.38 -4.17
C LEU A 128 -4.84 -2.81 -4.17
N ILE A 129 -5.44 -3.72 -4.93
CA ILE A 129 -4.98 -5.11 -5.07
C ILE A 129 -3.58 -5.16 -5.68
N ILE A 130 -3.37 -4.47 -6.80
CA ILE A 130 -2.06 -4.46 -7.47
C ILE A 130 -0.99 -3.81 -6.60
N SER A 131 -1.32 -2.71 -5.90
CA SER A 131 -0.40 -2.04 -4.99
C SER A 131 0.03 -2.95 -3.83
N LEU A 132 -0.88 -3.72 -3.24
CA LEU A 132 -0.54 -4.69 -2.20
C LEU A 132 0.36 -5.80 -2.71
N HIS A 133 0.14 -6.26 -3.94
CA HIS A 133 0.99 -7.27 -4.56
C HIS A 133 2.39 -6.72 -4.85
N GLN A 134 2.49 -5.58 -5.54
CA GLN A 134 3.74 -5.04 -6.07
C GLN A 134 4.62 -4.39 -4.99
N PHE A 135 4.05 -3.59 -4.09
CA PHE A 135 4.84 -2.84 -3.10
C PHE A 135 4.96 -3.57 -1.76
N ALA A 136 3.94 -4.30 -1.35
CA ALA A 136 3.97 -5.04 -0.10
C ALA A 136 4.37 -6.51 -0.26
N GLY A 137 4.36 -7.04 -1.49
CA GLY A 137 4.78 -8.42 -1.81
C GLY A 137 3.80 -9.48 -1.32
N TYR A 138 2.50 -9.13 -1.17
CA TYR A 138 1.49 -10.07 -0.69
C TYR A 138 0.99 -11.00 -1.79
N THR A 139 0.70 -12.24 -1.40
CA THR A 139 -0.01 -13.21 -2.23
C THR A 139 -1.49 -12.84 -2.33
N SER A 140 -2.18 -13.34 -3.37
CA SER A 140 -3.64 -13.12 -3.54
C SER A 140 -4.43 -13.59 -2.32
N ARG A 141 -4.00 -14.62 -1.62
CA ARG A 141 -4.61 -15.10 -0.37
C ARG A 141 -4.47 -14.08 0.76
N GLU A 142 -3.28 -13.55 0.98
CA GLU A 142 -3.04 -12.54 2.00
C GLU A 142 -3.80 -11.25 1.70
N ILE A 143 -3.85 -10.85 0.42
CA ILE A 143 -4.64 -9.70 -0.03
C ILE A 143 -6.13 -9.92 0.25
N ALA A 144 -6.65 -11.12 -0.01
CA ALA A 144 -8.03 -11.48 0.30
C ALA A 144 -8.34 -11.33 1.81
N GLU A 145 -7.43 -11.76 2.67
CA GLU A 145 -7.55 -11.58 4.13
C GLU A 145 -7.49 -10.10 4.54
N ILE A 146 -6.57 -9.31 3.95
CA ILE A 146 -6.43 -7.87 4.22
C ILE A 146 -7.68 -7.09 3.79
N LEU A 147 -8.22 -7.39 2.61
CA LEU A 147 -9.33 -6.66 2.02
C LEU A 147 -10.71 -7.24 2.40
N HIS A 148 -10.76 -8.35 3.14
CA HIS A 148 -11.98 -9.10 3.45
C HIS A 148 -12.75 -9.54 2.19
N MET A 149 -12.01 -10.06 1.21
CA MET A 149 -12.52 -10.52 -0.07
C MET A 149 -12.31 -12.03 -0.23
N ASN A 150 -12.97 -12.61 -1.24
CA ASN A 150 -12.67 -13.98 -1.67
C ASN A 150 -11.38 -13.99 -2.50
N GLU A 151 -10.50 -14.97 -2.29
CA GLU A 151 -9.22 -15.10 -3.01
C GLU A 151 -9.42 -15.18 -4.55
N ASN A 152 -10.43 -15.90 -5.02
CA ASN A 152 -10.74 -15.98 -6.44
C ASN A 152 -11.17 -14.62 -7.00
N THR A 153 -11.86 -13.80 -6.21
CA THR A 153 -12.24 -12.44 -6.60
C THR A 153 -10.98 -11.56 -6.72
N VAL A 154 -10.04 -11.66 -5.79
CA VAL A 154 -8.75 -10.94 -5.87
C VAL A 154 -8.01 -11.32 -7.14
N ARG A 155 -7.80 -12.61 -7.39
CA ARG A 155 -7.14 -13.12 -8.61
C ARG A 155 -7.82 -12.66 -9.90
N SER A 156 -9.16 -12.72 -9.94
CA SER A 156 -9.93 -12.31 -11.12
C SER A 156 -9.82 -10.81 -11.39
N LYS A 157 -9.85 -9.98 -10.35
CA LYS A 157 -9.70 -8.52 -10.47
C LYS A 157 -8.30 -8.17 -10.92
N GLU A 158 -7.27 -8.74 -10.29
CA GLU A 158 -5.87 -8.53 -10.65
C GLU A 158 -5.60 -8.91 -12.11
N SER A 159 -5.99 -10.12 -12.51
CA SER A 159 -5.81 -10.60 -13.89
C SER A 159 -6.50 -9.71 -14.93
N ARG A 160 -7.72 -9.25 -14.65
CA ARG A 160 -8.45 -8.35 -15.56
C ARG A 160 -7.79 -6.98 -15.65
N ALA A 161 -7.33 -6.43 -14.53
CA ALA A 161 -6.66 -5.14 -14.48
C ALA A 161 -5.33 -5.17 -15.25
N LEU A 162 -4.50 -6.17 -15.03
CA LEU A 162 -3.23 -6.35 -15.74
C LEU A 162 -3.46 -6.55 -17.26
N LYS A 163 -4.44 -7.37 -17.64
CA LYS A 163 -4.79 -7.57 -19.05
C LYS A 163 -5.29 -6.29 -19.71
N LYS A 164 -6.07 -5.48 -19.00
CA LYS A 164 -6.52 -4.16 -19.49
C LYS A 164 -5.34 -3.24 -19.76
N MET A 165 -4.39 -3.17 -18.83
CA MET A 165 -3.17 -2.37 -19.01
C MET A 165 -2.33 -2.88 -20.18
N GLU A 166 -2.11 -4.19 -20.31
CA GLU A 166 -1.36 -4.82 -21.40
C GLU A 166 -1.95 -4.48 -22.78
N GLN A 167 -3.28 -4.55 -22.92
CA GLN A 167 -3.96 -4.24 -24.17
C GLN A 167 -3.83 -2.78 -24.60
N GLN A 168 -3.60 -1.85 -23.68
CA GLN A 168 -3.45 -0.43 -23.95
C GLN A 168 -1.98 -0.01 -24.16
N LEU A 169 -1.04 -0.91 -23.84
CA LEU A 169 0.40 -0.72 -24.10
C LEU A 169 0.81 -1.16 -25.52
N GLN A 170 -0.03 -1.95 -26.20
CA GLN A 170 0.18 -2.39 -27.59
C GLN A 170 -0.32 -1.35 -28.60
#